data_52d285e98d307c02d0798c8fc19b25d0
#
_entry.id   52d285e98d307c02d0798c8fc19b25d0
#
_cell.length_a   1.000
_cell.length_b   1.000
_cell.length_c   1.000
_cell.angle_alpha   90.00
_cell.angle_beta   90.00
_cell.angle_gamma   90.00
#
_symmetry.space_group_name_H-M   'P 1'
#
loop_
_entity.id
_entity.type
_entity.pdbx_description
1 polymer ?
#
loop_
_entity_poly.entity_id
_entity_poly.type
_entity_poly.pdbx_seq_one_letter_code
_entity_poly.pdbx_strand_id
1 'polypeptide(L)'
;MVTLAIALATWTLSPQRVWAQNSACDDQSAQSCPTPVSRSFGAIKAYVTAPLRWDEADWLYFGGTLAAIGVAYHFDGPVRAHFTHNSPSALGASPDEIQDALPAAALFVGTWGYANLIDDDDGRREAGAMLESGALSLGVAYALKYIAGRQRPNQTSHPGRWRSGGTSFPSEHATAAFAIGTVLAESGNERYRWVRRILGYGVAGFTVYERLDHNAHWLSDTVAGAALGAASARFAMSRRHDAEQPATIGLVPIYGGVMLSYRRQL
;
A
#
# COMPACT_ATOMS: atom_id res chain seq x y z
N MET A 1 -28.52 15.16 7.09
CA MET A 1 -27.33 14.66 7.78
C MET A 1 -27.12 13.23 7.34
N VAL A 2 -26.23 13.00 6.37
CA VAL A 2 -25.83 11.66 5.94
C VAL A 2 -24.56 11.34 6.69
N THR A 3 -24.67 10.52 7.74
CA THR A 3 -23.50 10.03 8.48
C THR A 3 -22.88 8.94 7.62
N LEU A 4 -21.83 9.28 6.88
CA LEU A 4 -21.05 8.33 6.11
C LEU A 4 -20.17 7.51 7.07
N ALA A 5 -20.70 6.40 7.57
CA ALA A 5 -19.91 5.41 8.30
C ALA A 5 -19.01 4.69 7.29
N ILE A 6 -17.77 5.15 7.15
CA ILE A 6 -16.72 4.37 6.47
C ILE A 6 -16.39 3.22 7.42
N ALA A 7 -17.01 2.08 7.21
CA ALA A 7 -16.61 0.83 7.83
C ALA A 7 -15.26 0.41 7.23
N LEU A 8 -14.17 0.86 7.86
CA LEU A 8 -12.85 0.26 7.68
C LEU A 8 -12.96 -1.17 8.23
N ALA A 9 -13.11 -2.13 7.34
CA ALA A 9 -13.02 -3.54 7.68
C ALA A 9 -11.63 -3.78 8.28
N THR A 10 -11.56 -3.82 9.61
CA THR A 10 -10.36 -4.18 10.35
C THR A 10 -10.15 -5.67 10.21
N TRP A 11 -9.24 -6.03 9.34
CA TRP A 11 -8.79 -7.39 9.12
C TRP A 11 -7.89 -7.81 10.26
N THR A 12 -8.43 -8.57 11.21
CA THR A 12 -7.66 -9.25 12.23
C THR A 12 -7.17 -10.59 11.69
N LEU A 13 -6.05 -10.59 10.99
CA LEU A 13 -5.20 -11.77 10.92
C LEU A 13 -4.02 -11.50 11.84
N SER A 14 -4.02 -12.17 12.98
CA SER A 14 -2.88 -12.18 13.88
C SER A 14 -1.73 -12.96 13.24
N PRO A 15 -0.58 -12.35 13.07
CA PRO A 15 0.65 -13.06 13.31
C PRO A 15 1.44 -12.34 14.39
N GLN A 16 1.39 -12.89 15.58
CA GLN A 16 2.41 -12.61 16.56
C GLN A 16 3.72 -13.20 16.05
N ARG A 17 4.74 -12.40 15.80
CA ARG A 17 6.13 -12.79 16.06
C ARG A 17 7.10 -11.63 16.09
N VAL A 18 7.95 -11.72 17.06
CA VAL A 18 9.14 -10.95 17.41
C VAL A 18 10.17 -10.98 16.27
N TRP A 19 10.63 -9.82 15.87
CA TRP A 19 11.70 -9.64 14.89
C TRP A 19 13.03 -10.10 15.47
N ALA A 20 13.67 -11.07 14.86
CA ALA A 20 15.00 -11.55 15.21
C ALA A 20 16.03 -11.15 14.14
N GLN A 21 17.20 -10.83 14.67
CA GLN A 21 18.42 -10.24 14.12
C GLN A 21 18.89 -10.67 12.72
N ASN A 22 19.51 -9.69 12.05
CA ASN A 22 20.29 -9.79 10.82
C ASN A 22 21.25 -10.98 10.74
N SER A 23 21.16 -11.72 9.65
CA SER A 23 22.31 -12.43 9.11
C SER A 23 22.93 -11.54 8.02
N ALA A 24 23.99 -10.82 8.39
CA ALA A 24 24.90 -10.26 7.41
C ALA A 24 25.36 -11.36 6.45
N CYS A 25 25.47 -11.04 5.17
CA CYS A 25 26.18 -11.92 4.24
C CYS A 25 27.59 -12.15 4.81
N ASP A 26 27.86 -13.39 5.22
CA ASP A 26 29.16 -13.77 5.76
C ASP A 26 30.20 -13.62 4.64
N ASP A 27 31.34 -13.02 4.96
CA ASP A 27 32.39 -12.53 4.04
C ASP A 27 33.09 -13.65 3.23
N GLN A 28 32.69 -14.91 3.40
CA GLN A 28 33.30 -16.05 2.73
C GLN A 28 32.63 -16.51 1.43
N SER A 29 31.52 -15.88 1.01
CA SER A 29 30.86 -16.20 -0.26
C SER A 29 30.42 -14.95 -1.04
N ALA A 30 31.35 -14.06 -1.33
CA ALA A 30 31.11 -12.81 -2.08
C ALA A 30 30.50 -13.00 -3.48
N GLN A 31 30.29 -14.22 -3.94
CA GLN A 31 29.81 -14.53 -5.30
C GLN A 31 28.29 -14.67 -5.45
N SER A 32 27.50 -14.58 -4.39
CA SER A 32 26.06 -14.82 -4.47
C SER A 32 25.13 -13.75 -3.86
N CYS A 33 25.66 -12.65 -3.33
CA CYS A 33 24.80 -11.58 -2.85
C CYS A 33 24.12 -10.84 -4.01
N PRO A 34 22.76 -10.87 -4.10
CA PRO A 34 22.06 -10.19 -5.17
C PRO A 34 22.28 -8.67 -5.08
N THR A 35 22.65 -8.05 -6.18
CA THR A 35 22.83 -6.59 -6.27
C THR A 35 21.52 -5.86 -5.96
N PRO A 36 21.55 -4.59 -5.50
CA PRO A 36 20.33 -3.81 -5.29
C PRO A 36 19.39 -3.82 -6.50
N VAL A 37 19.96 -3.75 -7.70
CA VAL A 37 19.22 -3.79 -8.98
C VAL A 37 18.51 -5.14 -9.16
N SER A 38 19.20 -6.27 -8.95
CA SER A 38 18.60 -7.60 -9.10
C SER A 38 17.50 -7.85 -8.05
N ARG A 39 17.64 -7.30 -6.84
CA ARG A 39 16.59 -7.34 -5.80
C ARG A 39 15.33 -6.58 -6.25
N SER A 40 15.50 -5.39 -6.84
CA SER A 40 14.38 -4.59 -7.36
C SER A 40 13.65 -5.29 -8.51
N PHE A 41 14.38 -5.87 -9.47
CA PHE A 41 13.77 -6.67 -10.54
C PHE A 41 13.02 -7.89 -9.99
N GLY A 42 13.60 -8.59 -9.02
CA GLY A 42 12.93 -9.69 -8.34
C GLY A 42 11.64 -9.26 -7.64
N ALA A 43 11.63 -8.08 -7.02
CA ALA A 43 10.45 -7.51 -6.39
C ALA A 43 9.33 -7.19 -7.40
N ILE A 44 9.68 -6.49 -8.48
CA ILE A 44 8.72 -6.14 -9.54
C ILE A 44 8.12 -7.41 -10.17
N LYS A 45 8.97 -8.39 -10.55
CA LYS A 45 8.51 -9.66 -11.10
C LYS A 45 7.56 -10.38 -10.14
N ALA A 46 7.95 -10.51 -8.87
CA ALA A 46 7.13 -11.17 -7.86
C ALA A 46 5.78 -10.45 -7.65
N TYR A 47 5.77 -9.12 -7.67
CA TYR A 47 4.58 -8.30 -7.52
C TYR A 47 3.60 -8.47 -8.70
N VAL A 48 4.12 -8.37 -9.94
CA VAL A 48 3.31 -8.51 -11.15
C VAL A 48 2.77 -9.93 -11.31
N THR A 49 3.53 -10.94 -10.86
CA THR A 49 3.10 -12.35 -10.92
C THR A 49 2.36 -12.83 -9.66
N ALA A 50 2.17 -11.98 -8.65
CA ALA A 50 1.45 -12.34 -7.43
C ALA A 50 0.05 -12.92 -7.70
N PRO A 51 -0.77 -12.36 -8.62
CA PRO A 51 -2.09 -12.90 -8.91
C PRO A 51 -2.11 -14.35 -9.40
N LEU A 52 -1.00 -14.83 -9.98
CA LEU A 52 -0.88 -16.23 -10.42
C LEU A 52 -0.72 -17.23 -9.28
N ARG A 53 -0.51 -16.73 -8.06
CA ARG A 53 -0.27 -17.51 -6.84
C ARG A 53 -1.30 -17.25 -5.76
N TRP A 54 -2.34 -16.48 -6.07
CA TRP A 54 -3.43 -16.15 -5.15
C TRP A 54 -4.23 -17.39 -4.80
N ASP A 55 -4.58 -17.51 -3.55
CA ASP A 55 -5.52 -18.49 -3.04
C ASP A 55 -6.99 -17.98 -3.12
N GLU A 56 -7.91 -18.78 -2.61
CA GLU A 56 -9.34 -18.42 -2.63
C GLU A 56 -9.64 -17.16 -1.81
N ALA A 57 -8.93 -16.96 -0.70
CA ALA A 57 -9.09 -15.76 0.12
C ALA A 57 -8.58 -14.52 -0.60
N ASP A 58 -7.45 -14.58 -1.28
CA ASP A 58 -6.90 -13.49 -2.07
C ASP A 58 -7.86 -13.05 -3.17
N TRP A 59 -8.45 -14.02 -3.89
CA TRP A 59 -9.46 -13.76 -4.92
C TRP A 59 -10.73 -13.17 -4.35
N LEU A 60 -11.17 -13.60 -3.16
CA LEU A 60 -12.31 -13.03 -2.46
C LEU A 60 -12.05 -11.58 -2.06
N TYR A 61 -10.85 -11.28 -1.58
CA TYR A 61 -10.44 -9.90 -1.26
C TYR A 61 -10.38 -9.02 -2.48
N PHE A 62 -9.83 -9.51 -3.56
CA PHE A 62 -9.81 -8.79 -4.83
C PHE A 62 -11.24 -8.50 -5.32
N GLY A 63 -12.12 -9.49 -5.32
CA GLY A 63 -13.53 -9.34 -5.67
C GLY A 63 -14.26 -8.34 -4.77
N GLY A 64 -14.04 -8.42 -3.45
CA GLY A 64 -14.57 -7.45 -2.48
C GLY A 64 -14.07 -6.03 -2.73
N THR A 65 -12.78 -5.88 -3.09
CA THR A 65 -12.21 -4.59 -3.48
C THR A 65 -12.88 -4.02 -4.73
N LEU A 66 -13.08 -4.84 -5.76
CA LEU A 66 -13.79 -4.40 -6.97
C LEU A 66 -15.24 -4.00 -6.67
N ALA A 67 -15.92 -4.74 -5.79
CA ALA A 67 -17.28 -4.40 -5.34
C ALA A 67 -17.27 -3.06 -4.58
N ALA A 68 -16.31 -2.82 -3.70
CA ALA A 68 -16.16 -1.56 -2.97
C ALA A 68 -15.93 -0.37 -3.93
N ILE A 69 -15.08 -0.55 -4.95
CA ILE A 69 -14.87 0.45 -6.01
C ILE A 69 -16.16 0.72 -6.78
N GLY A 70 -16.93 -0.33 -7.11
CA GLY A 70 -18.21 -0.22 -7.79
C GLY A 70 -19.24 0.54 -6.95
N VAL A 71 -19.33 0.27 -5.65
CA VAL A 71 -20.16 1.03 -4.71
C VAL A 71 -19.70 2.49 -4.64
N ALA A 72 -18.39 2.75 -4.49
CA ALA A 72 -17.85 4.09 -4.49
C ALA A 72 -18.18 4.85 -5.79
N TYR A 73 -18.10 4.17 -6.93
CA TYR A 73 -18.44 4.75 -8.23
C TYR A 73 -19.91 5.21 -8.30
N HIS A 74 -20.83 4.46 -7.68
CA HIS A 74 -22.24 4.87 -7.59
C HIS A 74 -22.39 6.21 -6.83
N PHE A 75 -21.50 6.48 -5.86
CA PHE A 75 -21.51 7.71 -5.05
C PHE A 75 -20.63 8.82 -5.60
N ASP A 76 -19.91 8.65 -6.70
CA ASP A 76 -19.03 9.66 -7.29
C ASP A 76 -19.73 10.99 -7.55
N GLY A 77 -20.95 10.94 -8.15
CA GLY A 77 -21.74 12.13 -8.43
C GLY A 77 -22.20 12.89 -7.19
N PRO A 78 -22.89 12.24 -6.24
CA PRO A 78 -23.29 12.83 -4.96
C PRO A 78 -22.13 13.41 -4.16
N VAL A 79 -21.00 12.69 -4.05
CA VAL A 79 -19.82 13.15 -3.31
C VAL A 79 -19.21 14.39 -3.97
N ARG A 80 -19.03 14.36 -5.30
CA ARG A 80 -18.59 15.54 -6.05
C ARG A 80 -19.50 16.74 -5.82
N ALA A 81 -20.81 16.56 -5.87
CA ALA A 81 -21.77 17.64 -5.69
C ALA A 81 -21.65 18.27 -4.29
N HIS A 82 -21.42 17.45 -3.25
CA HIS A 82 -21.22 17.93 -1.89
C HIS A 82 -19.99 18.84 -1.79
N PHE A 83 -18.84 18.40 -2.29
CA PHE A 83 -17.60 19.20 -2.22
C PHE A 83 -17.65 20.42 -3.14
N THR A 84 -18.23 20.31 -4.34
CA THR A 84 -18.37 21.45 -5.25
C THR A 84 -19.28 22.55 -4.66
N HIS A 85 -20.32 22.16 -3.91
CA HIS A 85 -21.19 23.12 -3.24
C HIS A 85 -20.49 23.87 -2.12
N ASN A 86 -19.64 23.16 -1.36
CA ASN A 86 -18.93 23.73 -0.21
C ASN A 86 -17.65 24.48 -0.62
N SER A 87 -17.02 24.10 -1.72
CA SER A 87 -15.78 24.68 -2.22
C SER A 87 -15.86 25.00 -3.72
N PRO A 88 -16.68 26.02 -4.13
CA PRO A 88 -16.86 26.33 -5.55
C PRO A 88 -15.57 26.73 -6.28
N SER A 89 -14.59 27.28 -5.55
CA SER A 89 -13.28 27.70 -6.08
C SER A 89 -12.42 26.54 -6.57
N ALA A 90 -12.72 25.32 -6.15
CA ALA A 90 -12.01 24.12 -6.61
C ALA A 90 -12.36 23.71 -8.05
N LEU A 91 -13.42 24.30 -8.63
CA LEU A 91 -13.79 24.06 -10.03
C LEU A 91 -12.82 24.76 -10.97
N GLY A 92 -12.11 23.98 -11.79
CA GLY A 92 -11.13 24.51 -12.75
C GLY A 92 -9.77 24.88 -12.15
N ALA A 93 -9.58 24.82 -10.84
CA ALA A 93 -8.28 24.97 -10.22
C ALA A 93 -7.38 23.76 -10.53
N SER A 94 -6.09 24.02 -10.72
CA SER A 94 -5.09 22.95 -10.72
C SER A 94 -4.92 22.47 -9.30
N PRO A 95 -5.04 21.16 -9.02
CA PRO A 95 -4.77 20.63 -7.69
C PRO A 95 -3.33 20.94 -7.28
N ASP A 96 -3.11 21.36 -6.03
CA ASP A 96 -1.76 21.49 -5.49
C ASP A 96 -1.21 20.09 -5.16
N GLU A 97 -0.63 19.46 -6.16
CA GLU A 97 -0.15 18.07 -6.05
C GLU A 97 1.01 17.94 -5.06
N ILE A 98 1.77 19.00 -4.80
CA ILE A 98 2.87 18.98 -3.84
C ILE A 98 2.33 19.03 -2.42
N GLN A 99 1.42 19.95 -2.12
CA GLN A 99 0.85 20.08 -0.77
C GLN A 99 0.12 18.82 -0.34
N ASP A 100 -0.66 18.23 -1.24
CA ASP A 100 -1.43 17.01 -0.97
C ASP A 100 -0.54 15.76 -0.75
N ALA A 101 0.72 15.79 -1.20
CA ALA A 101 1.69 14.72 -0.95
C ALA A 101 2.44 14.87 0.39
N LEU A 102 2.49 16.09 0.97
CA LEU A 102 3.28 16.38 2.16
C LEU A 102 2.92 15.52 3.38
N PRO A 103 1.64 15.25 3.71
CA PRO A 103 1.32 14.43 4.87
C PRO A 103 1.89 13.00 4.80
N ALA A 104 1.79 12.36 3.64
CA ALA A 104 2.37 11.02 3.44
C ALA A 104 3.90 11.04 3.42
N ALA A 105 4.49 12.06 2.79
CA ALA A 105 5.94 12.26 2.79
C ALA A 105 6.47 12.50 4.22
N ALA A 106 5.76 13.27 5.04
CA ALA A 106 6.13 13.52 6.43
C ALA A 106 6.11 12.24 7.29
N LEU A 107 5.16 11.34 7.06
CA LEU A 107 5.17 10.02 7.73
C LEU A 107 6.43 9.22 7.37
N PHE A 108 6.78 9.17 6.09
CA PHE A 108 7.97 8.46 5.64
C PHE A 108 9.25 9.08 6.22
N VAL A 109 9.43 10.40 6.04
CA VAL A 109 10.62 11.13 6.51
C VAL A 109 10.72 11.06 8.03
N GLY A 110 9.60 11.18 8.75
CA GLY A 110 9.55 11.06 10.20
C GLY A 110 9.98 9.67 10.68
N THR A 111 9.47 8.60 10.08
CA THR A 111 9.84 7.22 10.41
C THR A 111 11.31 6.96 10.10
N TRP A 112 11.75 7.31 8.90
CA TRP A 112 13.14 7.12 8.48
C TRP A 112 14.12 7.96 9.31
N GLY A 113 13.80 9.24 9.51
CA GLY A 113 14.64 10.17 10.29
C GLY A 113 14.77 9.73 11.74
N TYR A 114 13.64 9.39 12.39
CA TYR A 114 13.66 8.91 13.77
C TYR A 114 14.47 7.62 13.91
N ALA A 115 14.27 6.64 13.02
CA ALA A 115 15.01 5.39 13.03
C ALA A 115 16.53 5.59 12.88
N ASN A 116 16.96 6.57 12.08
CA ASN A 116 18.39 6.89 11.95
C ASN A 116 18.95 7.65 13.17
N LEU A 117 18.13 8.49 13.83
CA LEU A 117 18.57 9.26 15.00
C LEU A 117 18.80 8.38 16.23
N ILE A 118 18.01 7.30 16.39
CA ILE A 118 18.12 6.39 17.54
C ILE A 118 18.80 5.06 17.20
N ASP A 119 19.35 4.94 15.99
CA ASP A 119 20.01 3.73 15.48
C ASP A 119 19.11 2.47 15.49
N ASP A 120 17.83 2.63 15.12
CA ASP A 120 16.82 1.58 15.11
C ASP A 120 16.79 0.87 13.74
N ASP A 121 17.30 -0.36 13.69
CA ASP A 121 17.30 -1.19 12.48
C ASP A 121 15.89 -1.57 12.03
N ASP A 122 14.98 -1.81 12.96
CA ASP A 122 13.59 -2.18 12.62
C ASP A 122 12.85 -1.00 12.00
N GLY A 123 13.05 0.21 12.53
CA GLY A 123 12.52 1.44 11.94
C GLY A 123 13.09 1.72 10.54
N ARG A 124 14.38 1.44 10.31
CA ARG A 124 14.98 1.55 8.97
C ARG A 124 14.40 0.54 7.99
N ARG A 125 14.12 -0.69 8.44
CA ARG A 125 13.44 -1.71 7.63
C ARG A 125 12.00 -1.31 7.30
N GLU A 126 11.31 -0.75 8.28
CA GLU A 126 9.95 -0.22 8.09
C GLU A 126 9.93 0.88 7.03
N ALA A 127 10.80 1.89 7.14
CA ALA A 127 10.93 2.94 6.14
C ALA A 127 11.27 2.37 4.74
N GLY A 128 12.11 1.34 4.69
CA GLY A 128 12.39 0.61 3.46
C GLY A 128 11.16 -0.10 2.88
N ALA A 129 10.26 -0.65 3.72
CA ALA A 129 8.99 -1.23 3.28
C ALA A 129 8.02 -0.16 2.75
N MET A 130 8.00 1.03 3.36
CA MET A 130 7.23 2.18 2.87
C MET A 130 7.68 2.60 1.46
N LEU A 131 9.00 2.69 1.23
CA LEU A 131 9.57 3.01 -0.08
C LEU A 131 9.24 1.95 -1.13
N GLU A 132 9.43 0.67 -0.81
CA GLU A 132 9.15 -0.43 -1.72
C GLU A 132 7.67 -0.48 -2.10
N SER A 133 6.78 -0.42 -1.12
CA SER A 133 5.33 -0.43 -1.35
C SER A 133 4.87 0.79 -2.15
N GLY A 134 5.40 1.99 -1.83
CA GLY A 134 5.12 3.21 -2.57
C GLY A 134 5.56 3.10 -4.03
N ALA A 135 6.79 2.67 -4.30
CA ALA A 135 7.31 2.54 -5.66
C ALA A 135 6.50 1.52 -6.49
N LEU A 136 6.20 0.34 -5.92
CA LEU A 136 5.42 -0.70 -6.61
C LEU A 136 4.00 -0.22 -6.91
N SER A 137 3.32 0.34 -5.92
CA SER A 137 1.94 0.80 -6.08
C SER A 137 1.82 1.98 -7.04
N LEU A 138 2.73 2.97 -6.96
CA LEU A 138 2.74 4.11 -7.87
C LEU A 138 3.05 3.68 -9.31
N GLY A 139 3.95 2.72 -9.52
CA GLY A 139 4.22 2.16 -10.84
C GLY A 139 2.96 1.56 -11.49
N VAL A 140 2.19 0.78 -10.72
CA VAL A 140 0.92 0.21 -11.21
C VAL A 140 -0.15 1.29 -11.36
N ALA A 141 -0.27 2.23 -10.40
CA ALA A 141 -1.21 3.34 -10.50
C ALA A 141 -0.97 4.15 -11.77
N TYR A 142 0.28 4.44 -12.08
CA TYR A 142 0.67 5.16 -13.30
C TYR A 142 0.26 4.41 -14.57
N ALA A 143 0.52 3.11 -14.66
CA ALA A 143 0.09 2.28 -15.78
C ALA A 143 -1.45 2.28 -15.94
N LEU A 144 -2.17 2.06 -14.83
CA LEU A 144 -3.63 2.07 -14.83
C LEU A 144 -4.21 3.43 -15.24
N LYS A 145 -3.57 4.54 -14.89
CA LYS A 145 -3.98 5.89 -15.25
C LYS A 145 -4.05 6.08 -16.76
N TYR A 146 -3.05 5.60 -17.49
CA TYR A 146 -3.06 5.66 -18.97
C TYR A 146 -4.10 4.74 -19.60
N ILE A 147 -4.29 3.53 -19.03
CA ILE A 147 -5.29 2.58 -19.52
C ILE A 147 -6.72 3.12 -19.31
N ALA A 148 -6.97 3.68 -18.13
CA ALA A 148 -8.27 4.20 -17.74
C ALA A 148 -8.63 5.50 -18.47
N GLY A 149 -7.69 6.43 -18.61
CA GLY A 149 -7.86 7.72 -19.26
C GLY A 149 -9.05 8.52 -18.73
N ARG A 150 -9.38 8.42 -17.42
CA ARG A 150 -10.57 9.00 -16.80
C ARG A 150 -10.39 10.49 -16.54
N GLN A 151 -11.39 11.31 -16.89
CA GLN A 151 -11.40 12.75 -16.58
C GLN A 151 -11.65 13.02 -15.09
N ARG A 152 -11.01 14.09 -14.56
CA ARG A 152 -11.14 14.51 -13.16
C ARG A 152 -12.47 15.24 -12.91
N PRO A 153 -12.97 15.27 -11.64
CA PRO A 153 -14.22 15.98 -11.30
C PRO A 153 -14.19 17.49 -11.58
N ASN A 154 -13.00 18.13 -11.52
CA ASN A 154 -12.84 19.55 -11.87
C ASN A 154 -12.92 19.80 -13.38
N GLN A 155 -12.80 18.78 -14.22
CA GLN A 155 -12.87 18.87 -15.69
C GLN A 155 -14.24 18.49 -16.24
N THR A 156 -15.03 17.70 -15.51
CA THR A 156 -16.34 17.20 -15.95
C THR A 156 -17.27 16.92 -14.77
N SER A 157 -18.56 17.01 -14.98
CA SER A 157 -19.58 16.56 -14.02
C SER A 157 -19.99 15.09 -14.20
N HIS A 158 -19.45 14.42 -15.23
CA HIS A 158 -19.85 13.06 -15.58
C HIS A 158 -18.79 12.04 -15.14
N PRO A 159 -19.04 11.24 -14.10
CA PRO A 159 -18.06 10.26 -13.56
C PRO A 159 -17.73 9.15 -14.57
N GLY A 160 -18.55 8.92 -15.58
CA GLY A 160 -18.37 7.92 -16.63
C GLY A 160 -17.48 8.34 -17.79
N ARG A 161 -16.74 9.44 -17.71
CA ARG A 161 -15.80 9.89 -18.76
C ARG A 161 -14.48 9.14 -18.72
N TRP A 162 -14.52 7.89 -19.14
CA TRP A 162 -13.38 7.00 -19.30
C TRP A 162 -12.79 7.10 -20.71
N ARG A 163 -11.51 6.73 -20.88
CA ARG A 163 -10.76 6.76 -22.16
C ARG A 163 -10.84 8.11 -22.87
N SER A 164 -10.86 9.17 -22.09
CA SER A 164 -11.01 10.55 -22.56
C SER A 164 -9.72 11.39 -22.36
N GLY A 165 -8.55 10.70 -22.26
CA GLY A 165 -7.25 11.36 -22.09
C GLY A 165 -7.02 11.98 -20.70
N GLY A 166 -7.89 11.67 -19.73
CA GLY A 166 -7.76 12.16 -18.36
C GLY A 166 -6.79 11.32 -17.53
N THR A 167 -6.47 11.82 -16.33
CA THR A 167 -5.51 11.19 -15.41
C THR A 167 -6.09 11.02 -14.00
N SER A 168 -7.42 10.79 -13.89
CA SER A 168 -8.09 10.72 -12.59
C SER A 168 -7.91 9.38 -11.90
N PHE A 169 -8.04 8.25 -12.60
CA PHE A 169 -8.08 6.91 -12.01
C PHE A 169 -6.76 6.15 -12.19
N PRO A 170 -6.27 5.48 -11.14
CA PRO A 170 -6.58 5.69 -9.73
C PRO A 170 -5.89 6.93 -9.15
N SER A 171 -6.23 7.31 -7.90
CA SER A 171 -5.57 8.42 -7.21
C SER A 171 -4.18 8.02 -6.73
N GLU A 172 -3.13 8.66 -7.26
CA GLU A 172 -1.73 8.41 -6.86
C GLU A 172 -1.45 8.85 -5.42
N HIS A 173 -2.02 9.97 -4.99
CA HIS A 173 -1.87 10.46 -3.62
C HIS A 173 -2.50 9.50 -2.60
N ALA A 174 -3.72 9.03 -2.86
CA ALA A 174 -4.34 8.00 -2.03
C ALA A 174 -3.52 6.69 -2.05
N THR A 175 -2.98 6.31 -3.21
CA THR A 175 -2.13 5.13 -3.36
C THR A 175 -0.88 5.23 -2.49
N ALA A 176 -0.13 6.34 -2.58
CA ALA A 176 1.08 6.55 -1.80
C ALA A 176 0.77 6.66 -0.30
N ALA A 177 -0.26 7.41 0.07
CA ALA A 177 -0.64 7.60 1.47
C ALA A 177 -1.06 6.28 2.13
N PHE A 178 -1.82 5.43 1.45
CA PHE A 178 -2.20 4.11 1.96
C PHE A 178 -1.05 3.11 1.92
N ALA A 179 -0.13 3.18 0.96
CA ALA A 179 1.07 2.35 0.96
C ALA A 179 1.93 2.64 2.20
N ILE A 180 2.25 3.90 2.46
CA ILE A 180 3.04 4.34 3.61
C ILE A 180 2.28 4.14 4.92
N GLY A 181 1.01 4.60 4.97
CA GLY A 181 0.17 4.53 6.16
C GLY A 181 -0.12 3.10 6.62
N THR A 182 -0.31 2.15 5.69
CA THR A 182 -0.53 0.73 6.03
C THR A 182 0.74 0.10 6.60
N VAL A 183 1.92 0.39 6.04
CA VAL A 183 3.18 -0.08 6.65
C VAL A 183 3.30 0.45 8.06
N LEU A 184 3.13 1.76 8.29
CA LEU A 184 3.17 2.34 9.63
C LEU A 184 2.15 1.68 10.56
N ALA A 185 0.92 1.48 10.10
CA ALA A 185 -0.18 0.97 10.91
C ALA A 185 0.00 -0.49 11.34
N GLU A 186 0.55 -1.33 10.47
CA GLU A 186 0.55 -2.79 10.65
C GLU A 186 1.93 -3.37 11.00
N SER A 187 3.01 -2.58 10.91
CA SER A 187 4.34 -2.98 11.36
C SER A 187 4.66 -2.47 12.77
N GLY A 188 5.84 -2.79 13.29
CA GLY A 188 6.37 -2.27 14.55
C GLY A 188 5.75 -2.86 15.81
N ASN A 189 5.97 -2.19 16.94
CA ASN A 189 5.67 -2.72 18.27
C ASN A 189 4.16 -2.79 18.55
N GLU A 190 3.68 -3.92 19.06
CA GLU A 190 2.29 -4.19 19.45
C GLU A 190 1.75 -3.15 20.45
N ARG A 191 2.58 -2.73 21.42
CA ARG A 191 2.18 -1.82 22.50
C ARG A 191 1.62 -0.49 21.99
N TYR A 192 2.17 0.01 20.86
CA TYR A 192 1.77 1.30 20.27
C TYR A 192 1.01 1.14 18.95
N ARG A 193 0.56 -0.05 18.62
CA ARG A 193 -0.13 -0.32 17.34
C ARG A 193 -1.36 0.54 17.11
N TRP A 194 -2.14 0.80 18.14
CA TRP A 194 -3.32 1.65 18.03
C TRP A 194 -2.97 3.10 17.65
N VAL A 195 -1.87 3.66 18.23
CA VAL A 195 -1.38 5.01 17.86
C VAL A 195 -0.92 5.02 16.41
N ARG A 196 -0.16 4.00 16.01
CA ARG A 196 0.37 3.85 14.65
C ARG A 196 -0.74 3.71 13.62
N ARG A 197 -1.80 2.97 13.95
CA ARG A 197 -3.02 2.85 13.11
C ARG A 197 -3.74 4.19 12.97
N ILE A 198 -3.91 4.93 14.04
CA ILE A 198 -4.52 6.27 13.99
C ILE A 198 -3.68 7.20 13.12
N LEU A 199 -2.36 7.23 13.30
CA LEU A 199 -1.48 8.09 12.52
C LEU A 199 -1.45 7.64 11.04
N GLY A 200 -1.20 6.37 10.75
CA GLY A 200 -1.07 5.86 9.39
C GLY A 200 -2.37 5.99 8.59
N TYR A 201 -3.47 5.47 9.12
CA TYR A 201 -4.76 5.54 8.43
C TYR A 201 -5.42 6.92 8.53
N GLY A 202 -5.14 7.68 9.60
CA GLY A 202 -5.62 9.05 9.75
C GLY A 202 -5.03 9.97 8.69
N VAL A 203 -3.70 9.93 8.48
CA VAL A 203 -3.05 10.69 7.42
C VAL A 203 -3.52 10.23 6.04
N ALA A 204 -3.63 8.92 5.80
CA ALA A 204 -4.12 8.41 4.53
C ALA A 204 -5.57 8.84 4.24
N GLY A 205 -6.43 8.81 5.26
CA GLY A 205 -7.82 9.29 5.17
C GLY A 205 -7.91 10.80 4.95
N PHE A 206 -7.03 11.57 5.59
CA PHE A 206 -6.94 13.01 5.38
C PHE A 206 -6.51 13.33 3.93
N THR A 207 -5.53 12.63 3.39
CA THR A 207 -5.15 12.77 1.98
C THR A 207 -6.33 12.47 1.04
N VAL A 208 -7.14 11.44 1.31
CA VAL A 208 -8.35 11.17 0.53
C VAL A 208 -9.33 12.33 0.61
N TYR A 209 -9.55 12.86 1.82
CA TYR A 209 -10.43 14.02 2.02
C TYR A 209 -9.98 15.22 1.18
N GLU A 210 -8.69 15.59 1.23
CA GLU A 210 -8.13 16.71 0.44
C GLU A 210 -8.32 16.50 -1.07
N ARG A 211 -8.11 15.24 -1.56
CA ARG A 211 -8.31 14.96 -3.00
C ARG A 211 -9.76 15.10 -3.44
N LEU A 212 -10.73 14.81 -2.56
CA LEU A 212 -12.15 15.02 -2.82
C LEU A 212 -12.54 16.50 -2.72
N ASP A 213 -12.04 17.20 -1.70
CA ASP A 213 -12.32 18.62 -1.47
C ASP A 213 -11.81 19.49 -2.62
N HIS A 214 -10.62 19.20 -3.12
CA HIS A 214 -10.04 19.88 -4.29
C HIS A 214 -10.67 19.47 -5.63
N ASN A 215 -11.70 18.60 -5.63
CA ASN A 215 -12.28 18.01 -6.85
C ASN A 215 -11.22 17.44 -7.82
N ALA A 216 -10.13 16.94 -7.26
CA ALA A 216 -9.02 16.34 -8.01
C ALA A 216 -9.30 14.90 -8.44
N HIS A 217 -10.08 14.18 -7.63
CA HIS A 217 -10.39 12.77 -7.82
C HIS A 217 -11.85 12.46 -7.46
N TRP A 218 -12.39 11.44 -8.11
CA TRP A 218 -13.65 10.83 -7.74
C TRP A 218 -13.47 9.93 -6.51
N LEU A 219 -14.57 9.67 -5.77
CA LEU A 219 -14.52 8.76 -4.62
C LEU A 219 -13.97 7.39 -5.02
N SER A 220 -14.44 6.83 -6.14
CA SER A 220 -13.97 5.53 -6.62
C SER A 220 -12.49 5.52 -7.01
N ASP A 221 -11.92 6.66 -7.46
CA ASP A 221 -10.48 6.78 -7.74
C ASP A 221 -9.66 6.67 -6.46
N THR A 222 -10.15 7.28 -5.36
CA THR A 222 -9.45 7.26 -4.07
C THR A 222 -9.57 5.90 -3.39
N VAL A 223 -10.73 5.24 -3.48
CA VAL A 223 -10.93 3.87 -2.98
C VAL A 223 -10.02 2.88 -3.72
N ALA A 224 -9.93 3.00 -5.06
CA ALA A 224 -9.03 2.17 -5.85
C ALA A 224 -7.56 2.41 -5.50
N GLY A 225 -7.16 3.67 -5.33
CA GLY A 225 -5.82 4.04 -4.89
C GLY A 225 -5.49 3.50 -3.50
N ALA A 226 -6.42 3.66 -2.54
CA ALA A 226 -6.27 3.15 -1.18
C ALA A 226 -6.08 1.62 -1.15
N ALA A 227 -6.90 0.89 -1.90
CA ALA A 227 -6.79 -0.56 -1.99
C ALA A 227 -5.47 -1.01 -2.62
N LEU A 228 -5.03 -0.35 -3.69
CA LEU A 228 -3.76 -0.63 -4.35
C LEU A 228 -2.57 -0.36 -3.41
N GLY A 229 -2.56 0.78 -2.71
CA GLY A 229 -1.53 1.13 -1.75
C GLY A 229 -1.45 0.13 -0.59
N ALA A 230 -2.59 -0.21 0.02
CA ALA A 230 -2.66 -1.17 1.12
C ALA A 230 -2.25 -2.59 0.71
N ALA A 231 -2.64 -3.04 -0.49
CA ALA A 231 -2.21 -4.34 -1.03
C ALA A 231 -0.70 -4.39 -1.25
N SER A 232 -0.12 -3.32 -1.81
CA SER A 232 1.32 -3.20 -2.02
C SER A 232 2.11 -3.17 -0.72
N ALA A 233 1.58 -2.50 0.31
CA ALA A 233 2.18 -2.49 1.65
C ALA A 233 2.25 -3.90 2.25
N ARG A 234 1.13 -4.65 2.19
CA ARG A 234 1.11 -6.05 2.67
C ARG A 234 2.08 -6.94 1.91
N PHE A 235 2.14 -6.78 0.58
CA PHE A 235 3.10 -7.51 -0.25
C PHE A 235 4.56 -7.19 0.14
N ALA A 236 4.91 -5.91 0.32
CA ALA A 236 6.27 -5.52 0.71
C ALA A 236 6.64 -6.05 2.10
N MET A 237 5.71 -6.01 3.05
CA MET A 237 5.91 -6.55 4.40
C MET A 237 6.06 -8.09 4.39
N SER A 238 5.22 -8.82 3.65
CA SER A 238 5.29 -10.29 3.58
C SER A 238 6.61 -10.77 2.98
N ARG A 239 7.08 -10.12 1.91
CA ARG A 239 8.37 -10.47 1.29
C ARG A 239 9.57 -10.28 2.21
N ARG A 240 9.53 -9.27 3.05
CA ARG A 240 10.59 -9.02 4.03
C ARG A 240 10.57 -10.08 5.12
N HIS A 241 9.39 -10.46 5.56
CA HIS A 241 9.23 -11.56 6.51
C HIS A 241 9.75 -12.90 5.95
N ASP A 242 9.42 -13.22 4.68
CA ASP A 242 9.91 -14.43 4.01
C ASP A 242 11.43 -14.44 3.82
N ALA A 243 12.04 -13.28 3.60
CA ALA A 243 13.48 -13.14 3.47
C ALA A 243 14.24 -13.35 4.80
N GLU A 244 13.59 -13.05 5.93
CA GLU A 244 14.14 -13.25 7.28
C GLU A 244 13.97 -14.69 7.78
N GLN A 245 13.06 -15.48 7.19
CA GLN A 245 12.82 -16.90 7.53
C GLN A 245 13.09 -17.79 6.31
N PRO A 246 14.35 -18.05 6.00
CA PRO A 246 14.68 -18.95 4.89
C PRO A 246 14.10 -20.34 5.16
N ALA A 247 13.56 -20.95 4.11
CA ALA A 247 13.11 -22.34 4.18
C ALA A 247 14.25 -23.21 4.65
N THR A 248 14.05 -23.92 5.74
CA THR A 248 15.07 -24.82 6.30
C THR A 248 14.81 -26.23 5.78
N ILE A 249 15.78 -26.76 5.02
CA ILE A 249 15.82 -28.17 4.64
C ILE A 249 16.68 -28.88 5.68
N GLY A 250 16.12 -29.84 6.38
CA GLY A 250 16.82 -30.64 7.38
C GLY A 250 16.73 -32.14 7.09
N LEU A 251 17.75 -32.87 7.46
CA LEU A 251 17.72 -34.30 7.51
C LEU A 251 17.45 -34.74 8.95
N VAL A 252 16.32 -35.42 9.17
CA VAL A 252 15.92 -35.90 10.48
C VAL A 252 16.15 -37.42 10.51
N PRO A 253 17.03 -37.92 11.39
CA PRO A 253 17.21 -39.37 11.53
C PRO A 253 15.93 -39.95 12.12
N ILE A 254 15.43 -41.02 11.47
CA ILE A 254 14.31 -41.84 11.95
C ILE A 254 14.80 -43.29 12.10
N TYR A 255 14.06 -44.08 12.87
CA TYR A 255 14.40 -45.50 13.03
C TYR A 255 14.33 -46.20 11.67
N GLY A 256 15.49 -46.65 11.19
CA GLY A 256 15.62 -47.36 9.90
C GLY A 256 15.88 -46.47 8.68
N GLY A 257 16.13 -45.12 8.86
CA GLY A 257 16.39 -44.24 7.73
C GLY A 257 16.62 -42.78 8.08
N VAL A 258 16.54 -41.97 7.06
CA VAL A 258 16.65 -40.48 7.19
C VAL A 258 15.46 -39.86 6.47
N MET A 259 14.74 -38.99 7.17
CA MET A 259 13.63 -38.22 6.59
C MET A 259 14.13 -36.85 6.16
N LEU A 260 13.84 -36.46 4.94
CA LEU A 260 14.02 -35.07 4.49
C LEU A 260 12.90 -34.22 5.06
N SER A 261 13.22 -33.28 5.93
CA SER A 261 12.26 -32.32 6.44
C SER A 261 12.39 -30.99 5.68
N TYR A 262 11.28 -30.50 5.18
CA TYR A 262 11.14 -29.14 4.67
C TYR A 262 10.24 -28.37 5.62
N ARG A 263 10.78 -27.33 6.24
CA ARG A 263 10.01 -26.44 7.12
C ARG A 263 10.00 -25.05 6.51
N ARG A 264 8.83 -24.62 6.08
CA ARG A 264 8.52 -23.21 5.82
C ARG A 264 7.47 -22.80 6.84
N GLN A 265 7.74 -21.76 7.60
CA GLN A 265 6.69 -21.17 8.43
C GLN A 265 5.83 -20.30 7.48
N LEU A 266 4.55 -20.67 7.40
CA LEU A 266 3.51 -19.93 6.66
C LEU A 266 3.00 -18.78 7.51
#